data_99a18c8cda45b13de80ee42a3aaf6ef8
#
_entry.id   99a18c8cda45b13de80ee42a3aaf6ef8
#
_cell.length_a   1.000
_cell.length_b   1.000
_cell.length_c   1.000
_cell.angle_alpha   90.00
_cell.angle_beta   90.00
_cell.angle_gamma   90.00
#
_symmetry.space_group_name_H-M   'P 1'
#
loop_
_entity.id
_entity.type
_entity.pdbx_description
1 polymer ?
#
loop_
_entity_poly.entity_id
_entity_poly.type
_entity_poly.pdbx_seq_one_letter_code
_entity_poly.pdbx_strand_id
1 'polypeptide(L)' 'MARGIVKFFSTQKGYGFIMPEGKVGTAAPDVFVHISDVERSGLTTLSADQLVEYDLFEDRSGRPSAQNLKLIAVPQR' A
#
# COMPACT_ATOMS: atom_id res chain seq x y z
N MET A 1 -0.42 5.10 -12.70
CA MET A 1 -0.34 4.87 -11.25
C MET A 1 -1.47 3.96 -10.83
N ALA A 2 -1.17 3.06 -9.91
CA ALA A 2 -2.19 2.16 -9.39
C ALA A 2 -2.83 2.76 -8.14
N ARG A 3 -3.98 2.25 -7.76
CA ARG A 3 -4.65 2.62 -6.53
C ARG A 3 -5.05 1.39 -5.77
N GLY A 4 -5.16 1.54 -4.47
CA GLY A 4 -5.62 0.44 -3.64
C GLY A 4 -6.02 0.91 -2.26
N ILE A 5 -6.52 -0.03 -1.50
CA ILE A 5 -6.98 0.23 -0.13
C ILE A 5 -6.01 -0.48 0.81
N VAL A 6 -5.52 0.25 1.80
CA VAL A 6 -4.60 -0.32 2.78
C VAL A 6 -5.33 -1.38 3.59
N LYS A 7 -4.78 -2.58 3.57
CA LYS A 7 -5.34 -3.70 4.31
C LYS A 7 -4.90 -3.66 5.76
N PHE A 8 -3.60 -3.49 5.98
CA PHE A 8 -3.06 -3.17 7.29
C PHE A 8 -1.65 -2.61 7.13
N PHE A 9 -1.16 -1.96 8.15
CA PHE A 9 0.22 -1.49 8.18
C PHE A 9 0.71 -1.50 9.61
N SER A 10 1.94 -1.95 9.83
CA SER A 10 2.55 -2.02 11.15
C SER A 10 3.87 -1.27 11.15
N THR A 11 3.94 -0.18 11.93
CA THR A 11 5.18 0.57 12.07
C THR A 11 6.22 -0.23 12.87
N GLN A 12 5.77 -1.09 13.75
CA GLN A 12 6.68 -1.95 14.53
C GLN A 12 7.35 -2.98 13.63
N LYS A 13 6.59 -3.59 12.74
CA LYS A 13 7.13 -4.58 11.81
C LYS A 13 7.78 -3.93 10.61
N GLY A 14 7.41 -2.69 10.30
CA GLY A 14 7.99 -1.93 9.20
C GLY A 14 7.42 -2.27 7.84
N TYR A 15 6.20 -2.79 7.76
CA TYR A 15 5.59 -3.11 6.48
C TYR A 15 4.07 -3.21 6.60
N GLY A 16 3.43 -3.26 5.45
CA GLY A 16 1.99 -3.49 5.37
C GLY A 16 1.62 -3.99 3.99
N PHE A 17 0.33 -4.08 3.74
CA PHE A 17 -0.21 -4.58 2.48
C PHE A 17 -1.34 -3.70 2.00
N ILE A 18 -1.41 -3.56 0.67
CA ILE A 18 -2.44 -2.80 -0.01
C ILE A 18 -3.21 -3.76 -0.91
N MET A 19 -4.55 -3.68 -0.85
CA MET A 19 -5.41 -4.45 -1.72
C MET A 19 -5.65 -3.62 -2.99
N PRO A 20 -5.20 -4.08 -4.17
CA PRO A 20 -5.36 -3.28 -5.39
C PRO A 20 -6.82 -3.01 -5.71
N GLU A 21 -7.11 -1.78 -6.12
CA GLU A 21 -8.45 -1.40 -6.55
C GLU A 21 -8.84 -2.21 -7.79
N GLY A 22 -10.08 -2.66 -7.82
CA GLY A 22 -10.56 -3.49 -8.92
C GLY A 22 -10.26 -4.96 -8.74
N LYS A 23 -9.47 -5.32 -7.71
CA LYS A 23 -9.13 -6.71 -7.43
C LYS A 23 -9.75 -7.19 -6.13
N VAL A 24 -10.61 -6.38 -5.52
CA VAL A 24 -11.29 -6.74 -4.28
C VAL A 24 -12.17 -7.96 -4.54
N GLY A 25 -12.04 -8.95 -3.67
CA GLY A 25 -12.81 -10.17 -3.81
C GLY A 25 -12.25 -11.17 -4.81
N THR A 26 -11.07 -10.88 -5.40
CA THR A 26 -10.40 -11.80 -6.30
C THR A 26 -9.26 -12.50 -5.59
N ALA A 27 -8.61 -13.43 -6.29
CA ALA A 27 -7.44 -14.13 -5.76
C ALA A 27 -6.13 -13.37 -6.04
N ALA A 28 -6.20 -12.12 -6.50
CA ALA A 28 -5.01 -11.34 -6.78
C ALA A 28 -4.21 -11.10 -5.50
N PRO A 29 -2.87 -11.15 -5.56
CA PRO A 29 -2.05 -10.94 -4.35
C PRO A 29 -2.11 -9.50 -3.87
N ASP A 30 -1.98 -9.32 -2.57
CA ASP A 30 -1.84 -7.98 -1.98
C ASP A 30 -0.50 -7.38 -2.40
N VAL A 31 -0.46 -6.05 -2.45
CA VAL A 31 0.75 -5.31 -2.77
C VAL A 31 1.50 -5.01 -1.48
N PHE A 32 2.75 -5.41 -1.42
CA PHE A 32 3.60 -5.17 -0.26
C PHE A 32 4.05 -3.72 -0.22
N VAL A 33 4.08 -3.12 0.97
CA VAL A 33 4.62 -1.78 1.15
C VAL A 33 5.54 -1.77 2.37
N HIS A 34 6.77 -1.28 2.18
CA HIS A 34 7.75 -1.18 3.25
C HIS A 34 7.70 0.22 3.85
N ILE A 35 8.02 0.32 5.15
CA ILE A 35 7.96 1.60 5.85
C ILE A 35 8.90 2.64 5.21
N SER A 36 10.02 2.20 4.64
CA SER A 36 10.92 3.13 3.97
C SER A 36 10.25 3.81 2.78
N ASP A 37 9.37 3.11 2.07
CA ASP A 37 8.65 3.71 0.96
C ASP A 37 7.58 4.68 1.44
N VAL A 38 6.97 4.40 2.58
CA VAL A 38 6.03 5.33 3.22
C VAL A 38 6.76 6.62 3.60
N GLU A 39 7.92 6.51 4.22
CA GLU A 39 8.71 7.66 4.64
C GLU A 39 9.21 8.47 3.45
N ARG A 40 9.67 7.81 2.40
CA ARG A 40 10.11 8.50 1.18
C ARG A 40 8.99 9.28 0.52
N SER A 41 7.78 8.85 0.73
CA SER A 41 6.60 9.52 0.17
C SER A 41 6.14 10.70 1.02
N GLY A 42 6.82 10.96 2.13
CA GLY A 42 6.47 12.05 3.03
C GLY A 42 5.41 11.69 4.05
N LEU A 43 5.10 10.41 4.16
CA LEU A 43 4.11 9.91 5.12
C LEU A 43 4.85 9.30 6.32
N THR A 44 4.17 9.19 7.45
CA THR A 44 4.76 8.56 8.63
C THR A 44 4.22 7.16 8.85
N THR A 45 2.98 6.92 8.44
CA THR A 45 2.35 5.62 8.60
C THR A 45 1.16 5.53 7.66
N LEU A 46 0.60 4.35 7.56
CA LEU A 46 -0.66 4.13 6.85
C LEU A 46 -1.65 3.51 7.82
N SER A 47 -2.93 3.79 7.59
CA SER A 47 -4.00 3.21 8.40
C SER A 47 -4.86 2.30 7.54
N ALA A 48 -5.45 1.30 8.15
CA ALA A 48 -6.36 0.40 7.44
C ALA A 48 -7.49 1.20 6.78
N ASP A 49 -7.91 0.74 5.63
CA ASP A 49 -9.01 1.31 4.84
C ASP A 49 -8.69 2.65 4.17
N GLN A 50 -7.46 3.14 4.27
CA GLN A 50 -7.06 4.33 3.51
C GLN A 50 -6.98 4.01 2.02
N LEU A 51 -7.41 4.93 1.19
CA LEU A 51 -7.25 4.84 -0.27
C LEU A 51 -5.96 5.53 -0.65
N VAL A 52 -5.08 4.81 -1.33
CA VAL A 52 -3.77 5.35 -1.72
C VAL A 52 -3.51 5.10 -3.20
N GLU A 53 -2.74 6.02 -3.80
CA GLU A 53 -2.13 5.80 -5.11
C GLU A 53 -0.69 5.39 -4.91
N TYR A 54 -0.19 4.60 -5.83
CA TYR A 54 1.19 4.14 -5.74
C TYR A 54 1.68 3.71 -7.11
N ASP A 55 3.00 3.61 -7.24
CA ASP A 55 3.62 2.99 -8.40
C ASP A 55 3.89 1.54 -8.07
N LEU A 56 3.48 0.65 -8.95
CA LEU A 56 3.62 -0.78 -8.76
C LEU A 56 4.96 -1.25 -9.30
N PHE A 57 5.71 -1.96 -8.49
CA PHE A 57 7.00 -2.54 -8.86
C PHE A 57 7.00 -4.01 -8.47
N GLU A 58 7.82 -4.77 -9.18
CA GLU A 58 8.11 -6.13 -8.77
C GLU A 58 9.50 -6.16 -8.17
N ASP A 59 9.65 -6.78 -6.99
CA ASP A 59 10.96 -6.96 -6.40
C ASP A 59 11.67 -8.13 -7.06
N ARG A 60 12.86 -8.48 -6.56
CA ARG A 60 13.66 -9.53 -7.17
C ARG A 60 12.99 -10.89 -7.17
N SER A 61 12.11 -11.13 -6.20
CA SER A 61 11.40 -12.39 -6.12
C SER A 61 10.09 -12.37 -6.92
N GLY A 62 9.81 -11.28 -7.62
CA GLY A 62 8.58 -11.14 -8.40
C GLY A 62 7.38 -10.73 -7.57
N ARG A 63 7.57 -10.33 -6.32
CA ARG A 63 6.48 -9.91 -5.46
C ARG A 63 6.10 -8.46 -5.77
N PRO A 64 4.81 -8.16 -5.94
CA PRO A 64 4.38 -6.78 -6.18
C PRO A 64 4.62 -5.92 -4.94
N SER A 65 5.18 -4.73 -5.14
CA SER A 65 5.41 -3.78 -4.07
C SER A 65 5.06 -2.37 -4.52
N ALA A 66 4.77 -1.51 -3.54
CA ALA A 66 4.32 -0.15 -3.79
C ALA A 66 5.42 0.85 -3.46
N GLN A 67 5.57 1.86 -4.33
CA GLN A 67 6.47 2.98 -4.10
C GLN A 67 5.74 4.27 -4.47
N ASN A 68 6.31 5.40 -4.07
CA ASN A 68 5.76 6.72 -4.40
C ASN A 68 4.30 6.84 -4.00
N LEU A 69 4.03 6.55 -2.72
CA LEU A 69 2.70 6.51 -2.19
C LEU A 69 2.09 7.89 -2.06
N LYS A 70 0.81 8.01 -2.37
CA LYS A 70 0.06 9.25 -2.22
C LYS A 70 -1.27 8.93 -1.58
N LEU A 71 -1.55 9.58 -0.47
CA LEU A 71 -2.80 9.40 0.22
C LEU A 71 -3.91 10.14 -0.53
N ILE A 72 -4.95 9.42 -0.92
CA ILE A 72 -6.06 10.01 -1.66
C ILE A 72 -7.23 10.30 -0.72
N ALA A 73 -7.54 9.36 0.16
CA ALA A 73 -8.66 9.51 1.08
C ALA A 73 -8.38 8.74 2.35
N VAL A 74 -8.99 9.18 3.43
CA VAL A 74 -8.90 8.49 4.72
C VAL A 74 -10.29 7.96 5.07
N PRO A 75 -10.36 6.93 5.93
CA PRO A 75 -11.66 6.43 6.38
C PRO A 75 -12.45 7.56 7.04
N GLN A 76 -13.74 7.60 6.77
CA GLN A 76 -14.63 8.57 7.41
C GLN A 76 -15.37 7.92 8.57
N ARG A 77 -15.63 8.69 9.60
CA ARG A 77 -16.32 8.24 10.80
C ARG A 77 -17.50 9.11 11.10
#